data_bc96947bb8fea06d802cfe08e4c613e5
#
_entry.id   bc96947bb8fea06d802cfe08e4c613e5
#
_cell.length_a   1.000
_cell.length_b   1.000
_cell.length_c   1.000
_cell.angle_alpha   90.00
_cell.angle_beta   90.00
_cell.angle_gamma   90.00
#
_symmetry.space_group_name_H-M   'P 1'
#
loop_
_entity.id
_entity.type
_entity.pdbx_description
1 polymer ?
#
loop_
_entity_poly.entity_id
_entity_poly.type
_entity_poly.pdbx_seq_one_letter_code
_entity_poly.pdbx_strand_id
1 'polypeptide(L)'
;MITADGNDKMQCNCPYCGQQLLVNLPTLASPVTPTVQQPVMNEDEKKGSGSALKIILTILIVLILGGLAAFGYIYWDSQKEAAQWALQAHRKAQADSMMQVRAQIEAQEAEAQRQDEKRKGICRFLESFYKKAVLTEDADADFYSRYLTDYCHRMVFGTEGSYDYDVDAATVWWGAFGNTATEPDFNQLQRNLKVDAIDDNWYKVRLSQDGETEYRQVKVLSQDGHILIDDVR
;
A
#
# COMPACT_ATOMS: atom_id res chain seq x y z
N MET A 1 -8.96 27.69 -3.82
CA MET A 1 -9.73 28.96 -3.67
C MET A 1 -10.07 29.08 -2.20
N ILE A 2 -9.60 30.14 -1.54
CA ILE A 2 -9.78 30.36 -0.09
C ILE A 2 -10.74 31.53 0.00
N THR A 3 -11.94 31.34 0.53
CA THR A 3 -12.90 32.40 0.83
C THR A 3 -12.96 32.56 2.35
N ALA A 4 -12.67 33.75 2.85
CA ALA A 4 -12.82 34.10 4.26
C ALA A 4 -14.19 34.81 4.42
N ASP A 5 -15.14 34.11 5.03
CA ASP A 5 -16.35 34.72 5.59
C ASP A 5 -16.01 35.19 7.01
N GLY A 6 -16.42 36.41 7.37
CA GLY A 6 -16.05 37.12 8.59
C GLY A 6 -16.43 36.49 9.94
N ASN A 7 -16.58 35.19 10.01
CA ASN A 7 -16.67 34.38 11.22
C ASN A 7 -15.39 33.55 11.31
N ASP A 8 -14.74 33.53 12.45
CA ASP A 8 -13.48 32.89 12.84
C ASP A 8 -13.28 31.40 12.40
N LYS A 9 -13.84 31.01 11.26
CA LYS A 9 -13.80 29.67 10.69
C LYS A 9 -13.28 29.74 9.26
N MET A 10 -12.19 29.01 9.01
CA MET A 10 -11.59 28.86 7.68
C MET A 10 -11.96 27.50 7.08
N GLN A 11 -12.51 27.49 5.87
CA GLN A 11 -12.76 26.25 5.12
C GLN A 11 -11.57 25.93 4.22
N CYS A 12 -10.99 24.76 4.38
CA CYS A 12 -9.92 24.23 3.53
C CYS A 12 -10.35 22.92 2.90
N ASN A 13 -10.11 22.74 1.59
CA ASN A 13 -10.32 21.46 0.92
C ASN A 13 -9.02 20.65 0.97
N CYS A 14 -9.09 19.38 1.39
CA CYS A 14 -7.97 18.47 1.33
C CYS A 14 -7.60 18.17 -0.13
N PRO A 15 -6.35 18.40 -0.57
CA PRO A 15 -5.94 18.16 -1.95
C PRO A 15 -5.88 16.68 -2.34
N TYR A 16 -5.91 15.75 -1.37
CA TYR A 16 -5.82 14.32 -1.61
C TYR A 16 -7.16 13.59 -1.63
N CYS A 17 -8.14 14.02 -0.83
CA CYS A 17 -9.43 13.33 -0.73
C CYS A 17 -10.65 14.21 -1.04
N GLY A 18 -10.48 15.51 -1.25
CA GLY A 18 -11.56 16.45 -1.55
C GLY A 18 -12.49 16.80 -0.37
N GLN A 19 -12.25 16.24 0.83
CA GLN A 19 -13.06 16.55 2.00
C GLN A 19 -12.84 17.98 2.48
N GLN A 20 -13.94 18.63 2.87
CA GLN A 20 -13.92 19.96 3.47
C GLN A 20 -13.61 19.86 4.96
N LEU A 21 -12.57 20.58 5.39
CA LEU A 21 -12.16 20.71 6.79
C LEU A 21 -12.51 22.12 7.28
N LEU A 22 -13.23 22.20 8.38
CA LEU A 22 -13.50 23.44 9.09
C LEU A 22 -12.47 23.61 10.21
N VAL A 23 -11.59 24.59 10.07
CA VAL A 23 -10.59 24.93 11.09
C VAL A 23 -11.06 26.14 11.88
N ASN A 24 -11.23 26.00 13.19
CA ASN A 24 -11.47 27.13 14.08
C ASN A 24 -10.14 27.86 14.32
N LEU A 25 -10.05 29.13 13.96
CA LEU A 25 -8.90 29.97 14.29
C LEU A 25 -9.01 30.42 15.74
N PRO A 26 -7.93 30.41 16.53
CA PRO A 26 -7.94 30.99 17.86
C PRO A 26 -8.20 32.50 17.73
N THR A 27 -9.23 32.98 18.38
CA THR A 27 -9.57 34.39 18.46
C THR A 27 -8.39 35.13 19.11
N LEU A 28 -7.68 35.95 18.36
CA LEU A 28 -6.70 36.87 18.90
C LEU A 28 -7.49 37.88 19.76
N ALA A 29 -7.38 37.73 21.08
CA ALA A 29 -7.93 38.71 22.00
C ALA A 29 -7.34 40.09 21.66
N SER A 30 -8.22 41.01 21.31
CA SER A 30 -7.86 42.41 21.09
C SER A 30 -7.12 42.95 22.33
N PRO A 31 -6.02 43.69 22.15
CA PRO A 31 -5.32 44.29 23.29
C PRO A 31 -6.28 45.28 23.99
N VAL A 32 -6.59 44.98 25.24
CA VAL A 32 -7.31 45.88 26.12
C VAL A 32 -6.37 47.05 26.39
N THR A 33 -6.74 48.22 25.84
CA THR A 33 -6.05 49.47 26.15
C THR A 33 -6.33 49.83 27.61
N PRO A 34 -5.33 49.89 28.48
CA PRO A 34 -5.56 50.33 29.84
C PRO A 34 -5.88 51.84 29.84
N THR A 35 -7.11 52.16 30.29
CA THR A 35 -7.50 53.52 30.56
C THR A 35 -6.63 54.08 31.69
N VAL A 36 -5.72 54.98 31.32
CA VAL A 36 -4.91 55.72 32.30
C VAL A 36 -5.82 56.70 32.98
N GLN A 37 -6.22 56.45 34.24
CA GLN A 37 -6.76 57.43 35.13
C GLN A 37 -5.59 58.28 35.64
N GLN A 38 -5.56 59.58 35.29
CA GLN A 38 -4.68 60.56 35.87
C GLN A 38 -5.02 60.78 37.34
N PRO A 39 -4.12 60.58 38.29
CA PRO A 39 -4.33 61.11 39.64
C PRO A 39 -4.09 62.63 39.67
N VAL A 40 -5.08 63.27 40.26
CA VAL A 40 -5.05 64.70 40.59
C VAL A 40 -3.90 64.98 41.53
N MET A 41 -3.01 65.89 41.10
CA MET A 41 -1.94 66.47 41.95
C MET A 41 -2.57 67.29 43.09
N ASN A 42 -2.35 66.86 44.30
CA ASN A 42 -2.35 67.73 45.44
C ASN A 42 -0.90 68.09 45.79
N GLU A 43 -0.53 69.31 45.51
CA GLU A 43 0.67 69.96 46.08
C GLU A 43 0.44 70.17 47.56
N ASP A 44 1.30 69.50 48.36
CA ASP A 44 1.62 70.00 49.66
C ASP A 44 3.12 69.75 49.98
N GLU A 45 3.85 70.85 50.12
CA GLU A 45 5.24 70.96 50.49
C GLU A 45 5.52 70.22 51.78
N LYS A 46 6.55 69.37 51.77
CA LYS A 46 7.36 69.19 52.95
C LYS A 46 8.84 68.88 52.58
N LYS A 47 9.63 69.84 52.77
CA LYS A 47 11.06 69.89 52.66
C LYS A 47 11.71 68.99 53.76
N GLY A 48 12.51 68.04 53.34
CA GLY A 48 13.41 67.39 54.28
C GLY A 48 13.73 65.92 53.89
N SER A 49 15.01 65.66 53.67
CA SER A 49 15.65 64.37 53.55
C SER A 49 15.57 63.67 52.19
N GLY A 50 15.94 64.37 51.12
CA GLY A 50 15.83 63.84 49.76
C GLY A 50 17.01 62.98 49.25
N SER A 51 18.10 62.75 50.04
CA SER A 51 19.25 62.07 49.51
C SER A 51 19.18 60.54 49.66
N ALA A 52 18.78 60.06 50.82
CA ALA A 52 18.65 58.57 51.04
C ALA A 52 17.56 57.93 50.24
N LEU A 53 16.43 58.62 50.05
CA LEU A 53 15.29 58.12 49.31
C LEU A 53 15.61 58.01 47.80
N LYS A 54 16.37 58.97 47.26
CA LYS A 54 16.87 58.93 45.87
C LYS A 54 17.84 57.77 45.64
N ILE A 55 18.72 57.48 46.57
CA ILE A 55 19.69 56.36 46.48
C ILE A 55 18.92 55.03 46.51
N ILE A 56 17.98 54.85 47.42
CA ILE A 56 17.15 53.63 47.51
C ILE A 56 16.35 53.43 46.23
N LEU A 57 15.73 54.48 45.67
CA LEU A 57 14.98 54.42 44.42
C LEU A 57 15.87 54.05 43.23
N THR A 58 17.08 54.59 43.16
CA THR A 58 18.05 54.27 42.09
C THR A 58 18.47 52.80 42.15
N ILE A 59 18.75 52.28 43.34
CA ILE A 59 19.11 50.86 43.54
C ILE A 59 17.94 49.96 43.11
N LEU A 60 16.73 50.31 43.47
CA LEU A 60 15.54 49.55 43.15
C LEU A 60 15.29 49.51 41.62
N ILE A 61 15.49 50.64 40.94
CA ILE A 61 15.41 50.72 39.47
C ILE A 61 16.46 49.83 38.78
N VAL A 62 17.70 49.87 39.28
CA VAL A 62 18.77 49.03 38.73
C VAL A 62 18.50 47.56 38.95
N LEU A 63 17.96 47.16 40.10
CA LEU A 63 17.59 45.76 40.36
C LEU A 63 16.42 45.31 39.46
N ILE A 64 15.41 46.15 39.21
CA ILE A 64 14.30 45.84 38.32
C ILE A 64 14.81 45.71 36.87
N LEU A 65 15.63 46.65 36.39
CA LEU A 65 16.16 46.59 35.03
C LEU A 65 17.12 45.41 34.85
N GLY A 66 17.94 45.10 35.84
CA GLY A 66 18.80 43.92 35.85
C GLY A 66 17.99 42.60 35.84
N GLY A 67 16.93 42.55 36.65
CA GLY A 67 16.01 41.43 36.70
C GLY A 67 15.26 41.19 35.37
N LEU A 68 14.78 42.27 34.73
CA LEU A 68 14.12 42.19 33.43
C LEU A 68 15.10 41.76 32.31
N ALA A 69 16.35 42.25 32.35
CA ALA A 69 17.35 41.84 31.37
C ALA A 69 17.73 40.36 31.53
N ALA A 70 17.92 39.88 32.77
CA ALA A 70 18.18 38.48 33.05
C ALA A 70 17.01 37.57 32.65
N PHE A 71 15.77 37.98 33.00
CA PHE A 71 14.58 37.24 32.62
C PHE A 71 14.40 37.22 31.09
N GLY A 72 14.62 38.32 30.40
CA GLY A 72 14.57 38.37 28.94
C GLY A 72 15.60 37.47 28.29
N TYR A 73 16.82 37.40 28.84
CA TYR A 73 17.88 36.53 28.35
C TYR A 73 17.50 35.02 28.52
N ILE A 74 17.03 34.63 29.68
CA ILE A 74 16.62 33.26 29.97
C ILE A 74 15.42 32.84 29.07
N TYR A 75 14.44 33.76 28.91
CA TYR A 75 13.29 33.53 28.06
C TYR A 75 13.70 33.36 26.58
N TRP A 76 14.61 34.15 26.09
CA TRP A 76 15.11 34.06 24.70
C TRP A 76 15.85 32.75 24.47
N ASP A 77 16.69 32.35 25.43
CA ASP A 77 17.49 31.13 25.31
C ASP A 77 16.59 29.87 25.32
N SER A 78 15.62 29.84 26.19
CA SER A 78 14.59 28.74 26.23
C SER A 78 13.78 28.63 24.95
N GLN A 79 13.48 29.75 24.28
CA GLN A 79 12.77 29.74 22.99
C GLN A 79 13.64 29.17 21.87
N LYS A 80 14.95 29.42 21.86
CA LYS A 80 15.87 28.85 20.88
C LYS A 80 15.97 27.33 21.02
N GLU A 81 16.08 26.84 22.25
CA GLU A 81 16.09 25.40 22.51
C GLU A 81 14.80 24.73 22.07
N ALA A 82 13.65 25.30 22.43
CA ALA A 82 12.35 24.78 22.01
C ALA A 82 12.21 24.70 20.48
N ALA A 83 12.67 25.73 19.76
CA ALA A 83 12.66 25.73 18.30
C ALA A 83 13.60 24.66 17.70
N GLN A 84 14.76 24.42 18.30
CA GLN A 84 15.67 23.36 17.87
C GLN A 84 15.08 21.96 18.10
N TRP A 85 14.46 21.73 19.24
CA TRP A 85 13.77 20.47 19.54
C TRP A 85 12.61 20.22 18.58
N ALA A 86 11.80 21.24 18.28
CA ALA A 86 10.71 21.12 17.31
C ALA A 86 11.25 20.77 15.90
N LEU A 87 12.34 21.39 15.46
CA LEU A 87 12.96 21.11 14.18
C LEU A 87 13.54 19.69 14.11
N GLN A 88 14.18 19.23 15.19
CA GLN A 88 14.69 17.87 15.28
C GLN A 88 13.56 16.83 15.29
N ALA A 89 12.49 17.07 16.06
CA ALA A 89 11.33 16.22 16.10
C ALA A 89 10.68 16.10 14.72
N HIS A 90 10.56 17.21 13.99
CA HIS A 90 10.01 17.22 12.64
C HIS A 90 10.88 16.42 11.64
N ARG A 91 12.21 16.61 11.71
CA ARG A 91 13.14 15.83 10.86
C ARG A 91 13.09 14.35 11.17
N LYS A 92 12.99 13.99 12.46
CA LYS A 92 12.87 12.59 12.88
C LYS A 92 11.55 11.99 12.37
N ALA A 93 10.44 12.69 12.54
CA ALA A 93 9.13 12.23 12.02
C ALA A 93 9.13 12.04 10.50
N GLN A 94 9.79 12.95 9.75
CA GLN A 94 9.95 12.78 8.30
C GLN A 94 10.82 11.57 7.95
N ALA A 95 11.94 11.37 8.66
CA ALA A 95 12.81 10.22 8.44
C ALA A 95 12.09 8.90 8.73
N ASP A 96 11.34 8.84 9.84
CA ASP A 96 10.57 7.67 10.24
C ASP A 96 9.46 7.35 9.21
N SER A 97 8.76 8.38 8.71
CA SER A 97 7.73 8.18 7.67
C SER A 97 8.33 7.70 6.35
N MET A 98 9.49 8.24 5.93
CA MET A 98 10.19 7.77 4.73
C MET A 98 10.67 6.32 4.88
N MET A 99 11.13 5.94 6.07
CA MET A 99 11.56 4.58 6.35
C MET A 99 10.38 3.60 6.27
N GLN A 100 9.21 3.98 6.81
CA GLN A 100 7.98 3.18 6.70
C GLN A 100 7.53 2.99 5.24
N VAL A 101 7.54 4.06 4.45
CA VAL A 101 7.17 3.98 3.02
C VAL A 101 8.14 3.07 2.26
N ARG A 102 9.44 3.16 2.51
CA ARG A 102 10.42 2.25 1.89
C ARG A 102 10.18 0.80 2.26
N ALA A 103 9.95 0.52 3.55
CA ALA A 103 9.66 -0.83 4.02
C ALA A 103 8.38 -1.41 3.37
N GLN A 104 7.35 -0.59 3.16
CA GLN A 104 6.13 -1.00 2.45
C GLN A 104 6.40 -1.31 0.98
N ILE A 105 7.19 -0.48 0.28
CA ILE A 105 7.55 -0.71 -1.12
C ILE A 105 8.36 -2.01 -1.24
N GLU A 106 9.37 -2.20 -0.42
CA GLU A 106 10.19 -3.43 -0.40
C GLU A 106 9.34 -4.68 -0.12
N ALA A 107 8.37 -4.58 0.80
CA ALA A 107 7.45 -5.68 1.08
C ALA A 107 6.54 -6.01 -0.12
N GLN A 108 6.02 -4.99 -0.81
CA GLN A 108 5.21 -5.16 -2.01
C GLN A 108 6.01 -5.76 -3.17
N GLU A 109 7.24 -5.29 -3.39
CA GLU A 109 8.13 -5.84 -4.42
C GLU A 109 8.48 -7.31 -4.14
N ALA A 110 8.77 -7.64 -2.88
CA ALA A 110 9.05 -9.02 -2.48
C ALA A 110 7.83 -9.94 -2.68
N GLU A 111 6.63 -9.44 -2.41
CA GLU A 111 5.39 -10.20 -2.65
C GLU A 111 5.12 -10.38 -4.14
N ALA A 112 5.29 -9.33 -4.95
CA ALA A 112 5.15 -9.40 -6.40
C ALA A 112 6.14 -10.40 -7.02
N GLN A 113 7.39 -10.42 -6.55
CA GLN A 113 8.38 -11.40 -6.98
C GLN A 113 7.97 -12.84 -6.64
N ARG A 114 7.49 -13.09 -5.43
CA ARG A 114 6.99 -14.43 -5.03
C ARG A 114 5.83 -14.90 -5.89
N GLN A 115 4.90 -14.00 -6.22
CA GLN A 115 3.78 -14.31 -7.09
C GLN A 115 4.25 -14.62 -8.52
N ASP A 116 5.20 -13.87 -9.05
CA ASP A 116 5.78 -14.12 -10.36
C ASP A 116 6.52 -15.45 -10.43
N GLU A 117 7.31 -15.78 -9.41
CA GLU A 117 7.98 -17.09 -9.29
C GLU A 117 6.97 -18.25 -9.20
N LYS A 118 5.89 -18.08 -8.44
CA LYS A 118 4.80 -19.06 -8.35
C LYS A 118 4.15 -19.29 -9.72
N ARG A 119 3.81 -18.20 -10.44
CA ARG A 119 3.23 -18.28 -11.79
C ARG A 119 4.16 -19.00 -12.77
N LYS A 120 5.45 -18.67 -12.75
CA LYS A 120 6.47 -19.36 -13.57
C LYS A 120 6.59 -20.83 -13.20
N GLY A 121 6.47 -21.17 -11.93
CA GLY A 121 6.45 -22.55 -11.44
C GLY A 121 5.27 -23.34 -12.01
N ILE A 122 4.08 -22.74 -11.99
CA ILE A 122 2.85 -23.35 -12.54
C ILE A 122 2.94 -23.48 -14.07
N CYS A 123 3.44 -22.46 -14.78
CA CYS A 123 3.66 -22.57 -16.22
C CYS A 123 4.55 -23.78 -16.57
N ARG A 124 5.67 -23.95 -15.87
CA ARG A 124 6.57 -25.11 -16.06
C ARG A 124 5.90 -26.45 -15.73
N PHE A 125 5.07 -26.48 -14.70
CA PHE A 125 4.27 -27.67 -14.37
C PHE A 125 3.32 -28.00 -15.52
N LEU A 126 2.53 -27.04 -16.00
CA LEU A 126 1.61 -27.25 -17.11
C LEU A 126 2.33 -27.64 -18.40
N GLU A 127 3.45 -27.02 -18.74
CA GLU A 127 4.26 -27.45 -19.90
C GLU A 127 4.72 -28.89 -19.76
N SER A 128 5.18 -29.31 -18.59
CA SER A 128 5.58 -30.68 -18.33
C SER A 128 4.38 -31.65 -18.38
N PHE A 129 3.25 -31.25 -17.80
CA PHE A 129 2.01 -32.01 -17.83
C PHE A 129 1.56 -32.23 -19.28
N TYR A 130 1.44 -31.16 -20.08
CA TYR A 130 1.04 -31.29 -21.47
C TYR A 130 1.97 -32.19 -22.27
N LYS A 131 3.29 -32.04 -22.12
CA LYS A 131 4.28 -32.87 -22.84
C LYS A 131 4.23 -34.34 -22.50
N LYS A 132 3.92 -34.68 -21.24
CA LYS A 132 3.96 -36.06 -20.75
C LYS A 132 2.60 -36.75 -20.71
N ALA A 133 1.53 -35.97 -20.57
CA ALA A 133 0.20 -36.48 -20.32
C ALA A 133 -0.78 -36.27 -21.47
N VAL A 134 -0.51 -35.29 -22.35
CA VAL A 134 -1.45 -34.93 -23.43
C VAL A 134 -0.83 -35.08 -24.79
N LEU A 135 0.36 -34.52 -25.00
CA LEU A 135 1.02 -34.45 -26.31
C LEU A 135 1.97 -35.64 -26.52
N THR A 136 1.49 -36.85 -26.30
CA THR A 136 2.24 -38.07 -26.48
C THR A 136 1.30 -39.19 -26.95
N GLU A 137 1.84 -40.15 -27.71
CA GLU A 137 1.09 -41.33 -28.20
C GLU A 137 0.70 -42.27 -27.05
N ASP A 138 1.54 -42.34 -25.99
CA ASP A 138 1.36 -43.21 -24.82
C ASP A 138 0.77 -42.46 -23.63
N ALA A 139 -0.22 -41.56 -23.86
CA ALA A 139 -0.85 -40.80 -22.79
C ALA A 139 -1.61 -41.74 -21.83
N ASP A 140 -1.11 -41.90 -20.62
CA ASP A 140 -1.77 -42.66 -19.55
C ASP A 140 -2.74 -41.72 -18.79
N ALA A 141 -3.97 -41.64 -19.29
CA ALA A 141 -5.01 -40.79 -18.73
C ALA A 141 -5.33 -41.15 -17.28
N ASP A 142 -5.34 -42.45 -16.95
CA ASP A 142 -5.62 -42.94 -15.58
C ASP A 142 -4.52 -42.50 -14.61
N PHE A 143 -3.26 -42.61 -15.02
CA PHE A 143 -2.15 -42.15 -14.20
C PHE A 143 -2.12 -40.63 -14.00
N TYR A 144 -2.42 -39.88 -15.04
CA TYR A 144 -2.36 -38.39 -15.00
C TYR A 144 -3.62 -37.77 -14.42
N SER A 145 -4.74 -38.49 -14.35
CA SER A 145 -5.97 -38.01 -13.71
C SER A 145 -5.80 -37.61 -12.24
N ARG A 146 -4.79 -38.18 -11.56
CA ARG A 146 -4.43 -37.77 -10.18
C ARG A 146 -3.97 -36.34 -10.03
N TYR A 147 -3.64 -35.65 -11.12
CA TYR A 147 -3.31 -34.22 -11.12
C TYR A 147 -4.55 -33.36 -11.27
N LEU A 148 -5.75 -33.94 -11.42
CA LEU A 148 -7.01 -33.24 -11.47
C LEU A 148 -7.63 -33.17 -10.07
N THR A 149 -8.37 -32.10 -9.80
CA THR A 149 -9.30 -32.12 -8.67
C THR A 149 -10.47 -33.06 -8.97
N ASP A 150 -11.20 -33.48 -7.93
CA ASP A 150 -12.42 -34.30 -8.11
C ASP A 150 -13.45 -33.58 -8.99
N TYR A 151 -13.48 -32.27 -8.96
CA TYR A 151 -14.34 -31.47 -9.83
C TYR A 151 -13.93 -31.58 -11.29
N CYS A 152 -12.66 -31.32 -11.60
CA CYS A 152 -12.14 -31.41 -12.95
C CYS A 152 -12.24 -32.85 -13.49
N HIS A 153 -11.93 -33.85 -12.67
CA HIS A 153 -12.07 -35.24 -13.02
C HIS A 153 -13.49 -35.58 -13.46
N ARG A 154 -14.50 -35.15 -12.68
CA ARG A 154 -15.91 -35.35 -13.05
C ARG A 154 -16.32 -34.58 -14.31
N MET A 155 -15.76 -33.40 -14.54
CA MET A 155 -16.03 -32.63 -15.75
C MET A 155 -15.44 -33.27 -16.99
N VAL A 156 -14.27 -33.87 -16.90
CA VAL A 156 -13.58 -34.54 -18.02
C VAL A 156 -14.17 -35.93 -18.28
N PHE A 157 -14.26 -36.75 -17.25
CA PHE A 157 -14.64 -38.16 -17.38
C PHE A 157 -16.12 -38.45 -17.06
N GLY A 158 -16.88 -37.47 -16.57
CA GLY A 158 -18.25 -37.67 -16.10
C GLY A 158 -18.33 -38.23 -14.67
N THR A 159 -19.53 -38.48 -14.19
CA THR A 159 -19.77 -39.15 -12.91
C THR A 159 -19.78 -40.68 -13.13
N GLU A 160 -19.36 -41.43 -12.09
CA GLU A 160 -19.43 -42.89 -12.13
C GLU A 160 -20.83 -43.38 -12.59
N GLY A 161 -20.86 -44.18 -13.63
CA GLY A 161 -22.11 -44.68 -14.25
C GLY A 161 -22.69 -43.82 -15.38
N SER A 162 -22.10 -42.67 -15.70
CA SER A 162 -22.52 -41.77 -16.81
C SER A 162 -21.72 -42.00 -18.09
N TYR A 163 -20.76 -42.92 -18.08
CA TYR A 163 -19.97 -43.21 -19.26
C TYR A 163 -20.81 -43.92 -20.32
N ASP A 164 -20.82 -43.34 -21.51
CA ASP A 164 -21.15 -44.10 -22.72
C ASP A 164 -19.95 -45.07 -22.93
N TYR A 165 -20.14 -46.34 -22.72
CA TYR A 165 -19.13 -47.38 -22.73
C TYR A 165 -18.35 -47.49 -24.07
N ASP A 166 -18.75 -46.73 -25.09
CA ASP A 166 -18.16 -46.75 -26.42
C ASP A 166 -17.04 -45.73 -26.65
N VAL A 167 -16.76 -44.80 -25.68
CA VAL A 167 -15.71 -43.81 -25.81
C VAL A 167 -14.56 -44.13 -24.85
N ASP A 168 -13.38 -44.36 -25.41
CA ASP A 168 -12.19 -44.65 -24.58
C ASP A 168 -11.70 -43.40 -23.83
N ALA A 169 -11.03 -43.64 -22.69
CA ALA A 169 -10.54 -42.60 -21.82
C ALA A 169 -9.53 -41.67 -22.52
N ALA A 170 -8.76 -42.16 -23.47
CA ALA A 170 -7.79 -41.37 -24.23
C ALA A 170 -8.47 -40.35 -25.14
N THR A 171 -9.57 -40.73 -25.78
CA THR A 171 -10.38 -39.84 -26.60
C THR A 171 -10.99 -38.72 -25.76
N VAL A 172 -11.57 -39.06 -24.61
CA VAL A 172 -12.15 -38.08 -23.67
C VAL A 172 -11.06 -37.11 -23.17
N TRP A 173 -9.91 -37.66 -22.79
CA TRP A 173 -8.75 -36.87 -22.33
C TRP A 173 -8.24 -35.91 -23.40
N TRP A 174 -8.10 -36.43 -24.64
CA TRP A 174 -7.68 -35.58 -25.76
C TRP A 174 -8.71 -34.49 -26.08
N GLY A 175 -9.99 -34.80 -26.03
CA GLY A 175 -11.08 -33.84 -26.22
C GLY A 175 -11.02 -32.67 -25.20
N ALA A 176 -10.66 -32.96 -23.95
CA ALA A 176 -10.57 -31.96 -22.90
C ALA A 176 -9.29 -31.11 -23.03
N PHE A 177 -8.15 -31.72 -23.24
CA PHE A 177 -6.85 -31.07 -23.15
C PHE A 177 -6.15 -30.85 -24.50
N GLY A 178 -6.47 -31.62 -25.52
CA GLY A 178 -5.85 -31.57 -26.84
C GLY A 178 -6.35 -30.44 -27.74
N ASN A 179 -6.00 -30.51 -29.02
CA ASN A 179 -6.55 -29.67 -30.07
C ASN A 179 -7.62 -30.40 -30.87
N THR A 180 -8.23 -29.72 -31.82
CA THR A 180 -9.31 -30.29 -32.68
C THR A 180 -8.75 -30.98 -33.93
N ALA A 181 -7.43 -31.08 -34.11
CA ALA A 181 -6.83 -31.74 -35.25
C ALA A 181 -7.17 -33.23 -35.27
N THR A 182 -7.53 -33.72 -36.42
CA THR A 182 -7.90 -35.14 -36.65
C THR A 182 -6.66 -36.04 -36.55
N GLU A 183 -5.50 -35.51 -36.98
CA GLU A 183 -4.21 -36.22 -36.93
C GLU A 183 -3.21 -35.33 -36.24
N PRO A 184 -3.00 -35.51 -34.90
CA PRO A 184 -2.08 -34.65 -34.15
C PRO A 184 -0.61 -35.01 -34.42
N ASP A 185 0.20 -34.00 -34.81
CA ASP A 185 1.66 -34.11 -34.79
C ASP A 185 2.16 -33.72 -33.40
N PHE A 186 2.29 -34.70 -32.53
CA PHE A 186 2.76 -34.48 -31.14
C PHE A 186 4.13 -33.81 -31.09
N ASN A 187 5.03 -34.09 -32.01
CA ASN A 187 6.35 -33.45 -32.04
C ASN A 187 6.25 -31.98 -32.36
N GLN A 188 5.38 -31.59 -33.30
CA GLN A 188 5.14 -30.21 -33.66
C GLN A 188 4.42 -29.46 -32.53
N LEU A 189 3.38 -30.09 -31.95
CA LEU A 189 2.64 -29.53 -30.82
C LEU A 189 3.54 -29.29 -29.59
N GLN A 190 4.42 -30.27 -29.24
CA GLN A 190 5.37 -30.12 -28.16
C GLN A 190 6.39 -28.98 -28.39
N ARG A 191 6.89 -28.83 -29.63
CA ARG A 191 7.82 -27.75 -29.97
C ARG A 191 7.19 -26.38 -29.89
N ASN A 192 5.91 -26.28 -30.26
CA ASN A 192 5.17 -25.03 -30.34
C ASN A 192 4.32 -24.73 -29.08
N LEU A 193 4.37 -25.64 -28.09
CA LEU A 193 3.66 -25.49 -26.82
C LEU A 193 4.10 -24.21 -26.12
N LYS A 194 3.13 -23.40 -25.70
CA LYS A 194 3.38 -22.24 -24.87
C LYS A 194 2.32 -22.12 -23.79
N VAL A 195 2.75 -21.82 -22.58
CA VAL A 195 1.86 -21.60 -21.44
C VAL A 195 2.10 -20.20 -20.90
N ASP A 196 1.04 -19.40 -20.86
CA ASP A 196 1.05 -18.03 -20.34
C ASP A 196 0.03 -17.91 -19.20
N ALA A 197 0.37 -17.23 -18.12
CA ALA A 197 -0.59 -16.92 -17.06
C ALA A 197 -1.59 -15.86 -17.56
N ILE A 198 -2.89 -16.08 -17.29
CA ILE A 198 -3.96 -15.08 -17.51
C ILE A 198 -4.13 -14.26 -16.22
N ASP A 199 -4.27 -14.97 -15.10
CA ASP A 199 -4.38 -14.39 -13.76
C ASP A 199 -3.71 -15.31 -12.73
N ASP A 200 -4.10 -15.26 -11.47
CA ASP A 200 -3.47 -16.03 -10.39
C ASP A 200 -3.76 -17.54 -10.47
N ASN A 201 -4.86 -17.94 -11.12
CA ASN A 201 -5.31 -19.32 -11.18
C ASN A 201 -5.54 -19.83 -12.60
N TRP A 202 -5.72 -18.96 -13.58
CA TRP A 202 -5.98 -19.31 -14.95
C TRP A 202 -4.77 -19.16 -15.84
N TYR A 203 -4.54 -20.15 -16.68
CA TYR A 203 -3.41 -20.25 -17.59
C TYR A 203 -3.92 -20.55 -19.00
N LYS A 204 -3.33 -19.91 -20.00
CA LYS A 204 -3.60 -20.15 -21.41
C LYS A 204 -2.54 -21.04 -22.00
N VAL A 205 -2.93 -22.20 -22.45
CA VAL A 205 -2.09 -23.16 -23.17
C VAL A 205 -2.34 -23.00 -24.66
N ARG A 206 -1.28 -22.73 -25.40
CA ARG A 206 -1.29 -22.61 -26.85
C ARG A 206 -0.83 -23.91 -27.48
N LEU A 207 -1.65 -24.47 -28.36
CA LEU A 207 -1.40 -25.66 -29.16
C LEU A 207 -1.35 -25.24 -30.62
N SER A 208 -0.21 -25.39 -31.29
CA SER A 208 -0.03 -24.96 -32.67
C SER A 208 0.55 -26.07 -33.52
N GLN A 209 -0.15 -26.38 -34.63
CA GLN A 209 0.23 -27.38 -35.62
C GLN A 209 -0.20 -26.87 -37.01
N ASP A 210 0.68 -27.01 -38.03
CA ASP A 210 0.39 -26.74 -39.45
C ASP A 210 -0.11 -25.31 -39.75
N GLY A 211 0.31 -24.35 -38.91
CA GLY A 211 -0.12 -22.94 -39.00
C GLY A 211 -1.42 -22.64 -38.29
N GLU A 212 -2.15 -23.63 -37.83
CA GLU A 212 -3.32 -23.46 -36.99
C GLU A 212 -2.92 -23.36 -35.52
N THR A 213 -3.68 -22.57 -34.76
CA THR A 213 -3.41 -22.35 -33.32
C THR A 213 -4.70 -22.41 -32.55
N GLU A 214 -4.72 -23.28 -31.57
CA GLU A 214 -5.81 -23.39 -30.60
C GLU A 214 -5.33 -23.06 -29.21
N TYR A 215 -6.28 -22.75 -28.35
CA TYR A 215 -6.02 -22.39 -26.98
C TYR A 215 -6.90 -23.21 -26.02
N ARG A 216 -6.29 -23.65 -24.94
CA ARG A 216 -7.02 -24.16 -23.78
C ARG A 216 -6.78 -23.22 -22.61
N GLN A 217 -7.82 -22.97 -21.83
CA GLN A 217 -7.69 -22.27 -20.56
C GLN A 217 -7.73 -23.31 -19.45
N VAL A 218 -6.71 -23.34 -18.63
CA VAL A 218 -6.56 -24.32 -17.56
C VAL A 218 -6.55 -23.59 -16.24
N LYS A 219 -7.46 -23.94 -15.35
CA LYS A 219 -7.50 -23.44 -13.98
C LYS A 219 -6.68 -24.35 -13.08
N VAL A 220 -5.82 -23.75 -12.30
CA VAL A 220 -4.89 -24.47 -11.41
C VAL A 220 -5.10 -24.03 -9.98
N LEU A 221 -5.17 -24.98 -9.06
CA LEU A 221 -5.18 -24.76 -7.63
C LEU A 221 -3.90 -25.28 -7.00
N SER A 222 -3.45 -24.62 -5.95
CA SER A 222 -2.37 -25.12 -5.10
C SER A 222 -2.97 -25.52 -3.77
N GLN A 223 -2.99 -26.83 -3.50
CA GLN A 223 -3.54 -27.42 -2.29
C GLN A 223 -2.46 -28.25 -1.61
N ASP A 224 -2.16 -28.00 -0.35
CA ASP A 224 -1.16 -28.75 0.46
C ASP A 224 0.22 -28.86 -0.20
N GLY A 225 0.64 -27.84 -0.95
CA GLY A 225 1.90 -27.85 -1.70
C GLY A 225 1.87 -28.61 -3.02
N HIS A 226 0.74 -29.23 -3.37
CA HIS A 226 0.51 -29.87 -4.66
C HIS A 226 -0.18 -28.94 -5.63
N ILE A 227 0.19 -29.05 -6.90
CA ILE A 227 -0.46 -28.32 -8.00
C ILE A 227 -1.48 -29.25 -8.63
N LEU A 228 -2.76 -28.85 -8.63
CA LEU A 228 -3.87 -29.61 -9.21
C LEU A 228 -4.56 -28.77 -10.28
N ILE A 229 -5.01 -29.45 -11.35
CA ILE A 229 -5.84 -28.85 -12.39
C ILE A 229 -7.29 -28.94 -11.94
N ASP A 230 -7.99 -27.80 -11.90
CA ASP A 230 -9.34 -27.68 -11.37
C ASP A 230 -10.41 -27.55 -12.46
N ASP A 231 -10.05 -26.96 -13.60
CA ASP A 231 -10.96 -26.76 -14.72
C ASP A 231 -10.17 -26.65 -16.03
N VAL A 232 -10.77 -27.06 -17.12
CA VAL A 232 -10.23 -26.92 -18.48
C VAL A 232 -11.35 -26.54 -19.46
N ARG A 233 -11.08 -25.57 -20.33
CA ARG A 233 -12.04 -25.08 -21.32
C ARG A 233 -11.34 -24.42 -22.51
#